data_503b85b33fd013a4079d50e7af847d5f
#
_entry.id   503b85b33fd013a4079d50e7af847d5f
#
_cell.length_a   1.000
_cell.length_b   1.000
_cell.length_c   1.000
_cell.angle_alpha   90.00
_cell.angle_beta   90.00
_cell.angle_gamma   90.00
#
_symmetry.space_group_name_H-M   'P 1'
#
loop_
_entity.id
_entity.type
_entity.pdbx_description
1 polymer ?
#
loop_
_entity_poly.entity_id
_entity_poly.type
_entity_poly.pdbx_seq_one_letter_code
_entity_poly.pdbx_strand_id
1 'polypeptide(L)'
;DAHVSEIETAVRALLDKIPLVECESDLRGWQQNAFLAEHVDRIYVAEADEPGIKTVSPTNGKFEFHTYQPCPVDNIDEFGVGEADTSDNAVAATLCELPNHSLDGVWNSLVYEDDVKWRLLRYIYSTILFSDADVDFHLIAWNRVVLLHGPPGTGKTSLCRALAQKLSIRLHERYTHGKLVEINSHSLFSKWFSESGKLVHRLFDMVSQLVEDETGFVVVLIDEIESLSKARSSVATGAEPSDSIRVVNALLTELDKLKHKRNALVMTTSNLSDSIDTAFLDRADIRQYIGPPGTEAIYSILRSCLIELIRAGLAQEECIPSYGAIDASDNKVAHQLRHLAEYCHGASGRSLRRLPVLAHAQYLHAPGAFSCAEWIGAMQRTFENTSLS
;
A
#
# COMPACT_ATOMS: atom_id res chain seq x y z
N ASP A 1 -14.73 11.28 20.72
CA ASP A 1 -16.05 11.23 20.02
C ASP A 1 -16.84 12.56 20.10
N ALA A 2 -16.78 13.30 21.22
CA ALA A 2 -17.49 14.58 21.33
C ALA A 2 -16.96 15.66 20.35
N HIS A 3 -15.68 15.65 20.05
CA HIS A 3 -15.04 16.65 19.17
C HIS A 3 -15.13 16.31 17.68
N VAL A 4 -15.42 15.07 17.28
CA VAL A 4 -15.49 14.68 15.86
C VAL A 4 -16.54 15.48 15.10
N SER A 5 -17.76 15.58 15.64
CA SER A 5 -18.84 16.34 15.02
C SER A 5 -18.54 17.84 14.94
N GLU A 6 -17.82 18.39 15.93
CA GLU A 6 -17.39 19.79 15.95
C GLU A 6 -16.31 20.05 14.91
N ILE A 7 -15.33 19.12 14.78
CA ILE A 7 -14.28 19.16 13.76
C ILE A 7 -14.90 19.15 12.36
N GLU A 8 -15.81 18.20 12.09
CA GLU A 8 -16.50 18.11 10.79
C GLU A 8 -17.27 19.39 10.45
N THR A 9 -17.97 19.96 11.43
CA THR A 9 -18.72 21.21 11.26
C THR A 9 -17.79 22.36 10.93
N ALA A 10 -16.65 22.45 11.62
CA ALA A 10 -15.65 23.49 11.40
C ALA A 10 -14.97 23.36 10.02
N VAL A 11 -14.66 22.13 9.60
CA VAL A 11 -14.08 21.86 8.27
C VAL A 11 -15.10 22.17 7.17
N ARG A 12 -16.36 21.80 7.35
CA ARG A 12 -17.45 22.13 6.41
C ARG A 12 -17.59 23.65 6.22
N ALA A 13 -17.59 24.40 7.32
CA ALA A 13 -17.63 25.86 7.28
C ALA A 13 -16.37 26.49 6.64
N LEU A 14 -15.23 25.79 6.64
CA LEU A 14 -14.04 26.21 5.93
C LEU A 14 -14.17 25.92 4.42
N LEU A 15 -14.66 24.76 4.04
CA LEU A 15 -14.88 24.37 2.63
C LEU A 15 -15.86 25.31 1.93
N ASP A 16 -16.92 25.75 2.61
CA ASP A 16 -17.92 26.68 2.05
C ASP A 16 -17.32 28.04 1.63
N LYS A 17 -16.14 28.39 2.16
CA LYS A 17 -15.43 29.63 1.81
C LYS A 17 -14.47 29.48 0.62
N ILE A 18 -14.22 28.24 0.19
CA ILE A 18 -13.25 27.94 -0.87
C ILE A 18 -14.02 27.66 -2.16
N PRO A 19 -13.75 28.35 -3.27
CA PRO A 19 -14.51 28.17 -4.52
C PRO A 19 -14.22 26.83 -5.21
N LEU A 20 -12.98 26.35 -5.10
CA LEU A 20 -12.50 25.10 -5.70
C LEU A 20 -11.51 24.42 -4.75
N VAL A 21 -11.71 23.13 -4.54
CA VAL A 21 -10.85 22.27 -3.73
C VAL A 21 -10.12 21.30 -4.64
N GLU A 22 -8.81 21.21 -4.47
CA GLU A 22 -7.96 20.29 -5.22
C GLU A 22 -8.01 18.91 -4.55
N CYS A 23 -8.33 17.86 -5.32
CA CYS A 23 -8.28 16.48 -4.84
C CYS A 23 -6.83 16.01 -4.66
N GLU A 24 -6.63 15.01 -3.83
CA GLU A 24 -5.32 14.43 -3.49
C GLU A 24 -4.32 15.46 -2.96
N SER A 25 -4.80 16.46 -2.21
CA SER A 25 -3.99 17.55 -1.67
C SER A 25 -4.30 17.86 -0.20
N ASP A 26 -3.34 18.50 0.46
CA ASP A 26 -3.56 19.03 1.80
C ASP A 26 -4.39 20.32 1.73
N LEU A 27 -5.46 20.37 2.50
CA LEU A 27 -6.27 21.58 2.63
C LEU A 27 -5.46 22.65 3.36
N ARG A 28 -5.39 23.87 2.79
CA ARG A 28 -4.64 24.98 3.37
C ARG A 28 -5.54 25.94 4.13
N GLY A 29 -4.97 26.67 5.09
CA GLY A 29 -5.65 27.75 5.79
C GLY A 29 -6.51 27.33 6.98
N TRP A 30 -6.65 26.05 7.28
CA TRP A 30 -7.40 25.54 8.44
C TRP A 30 -6.75 25.92 9.78
N GLN A 31 -5.44 26.13 9.80
CA GLN A 31 -4.69 26.58 10.99
C GLN A 31 -5.11 27.96 11.50
N GLN A 32 -5.80 28.77 10.69
CA GLN A 32 -6.37 30.06 11.11
C GLN A 32 -7.59 29.89 12.04
N ASN A 33 -8.20 28.72 12.06
CA ASN A 33 -9.24 28.37 13.02
C ASN A 33 -8.59 27.80 14.27
N ALA A 34 -8.69 28.51 15.42
CA ALA A 34 -8.05 28.11 16.67
C ALA A 34 -8.47 26.72 17.14
N PHE A 35 -9.75 26.35 16.98
CA PHE A 35 -10.25 25.02 17.35
C PHE A 35 -9.63 23.92 16.48
N LEU A 36 -9.58 24.10 15.16
CA LEU A 36 -8.94 23.12 14.26
C LEU A 36 -7.43 23.04 14.53
N ALA A 37 -6.77 24.16 14.78
CA ALA A 37 -5.33 24.19 15.05
C ALA A 37 -4.94 23.46 16.36
N GLU A 38 -5.86 23.37 17.33
CA GLU A 38 -5.65 22.67 18.59
C GLU A 38 -5.93 21.15 18.50
N HIS A 39 -6.90 20.74 17.65
CA HIS A 39 -7.42 19.37 17.64
C HIS A 39 -7.07 18.56 16.39
N VAL A 40 -6.55 19.22 15.33
CA VAL A 40 -6.31 18.57 14.04
C VAL A 40 -4.85 18.77 13.65
N ASP A 41 -4.18 17.69 13.30
CA ASP A 41 -2.81 17.70 12.81
C ASP A 41 -2.76 17.94 11.29
N ARG A 42 -3.69 17.35 10.56
CA ARG A 42 -3.74 17.40 9.11
C ARG A 42 -5.16 17.30 8.56
N ILE A 43 -5.48 18.06 7.53
CA ILE A 43 -6.69 17.90 6.73
C ILE A 43 -6.28 17.59 5.31
N TYR A 44 -6.64 16.40 4.85
CA TYR A 44 -6.30 15.91 3.51
C TYR A 44 -7.58 15.69 2.69
N VAL A 45 -7.62 16.28 1.49
CA VAL A 45 -8.70 16.05 0.53
C VAL A 45 -8.35 14.81 -0.29
N ALA A 46 -9.12 13.76 -0.11
CA ALA A 46 -8.90 12.51 -0.82
C ALA A 46 -9.35 12.61 -2.30
N GLU A 47 -9.30 11.49 -2.98
CA GLU A 47 -9.77 11.34 -4.36
C GLU A 47 -11.31 11.55 -4.46
N ALA A 48 -11.77 12.04 -5.60
CA ALA A 48 -13.18 12.09 -5.94
C ALA A 48 -13.72 10.69 -6.34
N ASP A 49 -15.03 10.47 -6.29
CA ASP A 49 -15.65 9.17 -6.64
C ASP A 49 -15.49 8.78 -8.12
N GLU A 50 -15.24 9.74 -8.97
CA GLU A 50 -14.96 9.51 -10.40
C GLU A 50 -13.47 9.70 -10.69
N PRO A 51 -12.84 8.75 -11.39
CA PRO A 51 -11.43 8.87 -11.76
C PRO A 51 -11.20 10.06 -12.69
N GLY A 52 -10.10 10.78 -12.47
CA GLY A 52 -9.68 11.91 -13.31
C GLY A 52 -10.21 13.28 -12.87
N ILE A 53 -11.10 13.37 -11.88
CA ILE A 53 -11.51 14.64 -11.30
C ILE A 53 -10.40 15.16 -10.38
N LYS A 54 -9.77 16.28 -10.77
CA LYS A 54 -8.69 16.90 -10.00
C LYS A 54 -9.15 18.02 -9.07
N THR A 55 -10.30 18.63 -9.37
CA THR A 55 -10.85 19.74 -8.57
C THR A 55 -12.36 19.59 -8.43
N VAL A 56 -12.87 19.89 -7.24
CA VAL A 56 -14.31 19.83 -6.92
C VAL A 56 -14.73 21.16 -6.30
N SER A 57 -15.90 21.66 -6.75
CA SER A 57 -16.52 22.82 -6.08
C SER A 57 -17.31 22.34 -4.86
N PRO A 58 -17.07 22.91 -3.66
CA PRO A 58 -17.82 22.51 -2.47
C PRO A 58 -19.32 22.74 -2.56
N THR A 59 -19.76 23.67 -3.38
CA THR A 59 -21.20 23.94 -3.60
C THR A 59 -21.93 22.84 -4.38
N ASN A 60 -21.20 22.08 -5.19
CA ASN A 60 -21.77 21.03 -6.06
C ASN A 60 -21.33 19.61 -5.65
N GLY A 61 -20.33 19.49 -4.80
CA GLY A 61 -19.78 18.22 -4.34
C GLY A 61 -20.40 17.78 -3.01
N LYS A 62 -20.67 16.49 -2.88
CA LYS A 62 -20.94 15.86 -1.59
C LYS A 62 -19.62 15.41 -0.99
N PHE A 63 -19.26 15.93 0.18
CA PHE A 63 -18.06 15.53 0.91
C PHE A 63 -18.42 14.54 2.01
N GLU A 64 -17.71 13.42 2.06
CA GLU A 64 -17.71 12.49 3.18
C GLU A 64 -16.48 12.77 4.04
N PHE A 65 -16.69 12.85 5.36
CA PHE A 65 -15.62 13.15 6.32
C PHE A 65 -15.25 11.88 7.05
N HIS A 66 -13.94 11.63 7.13
CA HIS A 66 -13.39 10.51 7.88
C HIS A 66 -12.37 11.07 8.87
N THR A 67 -12.80 11.22 10.12
CA THR A 67 -11.94 11.69 11.22
C THR A 67 -11.36 10.48 11.94
N TYR A 68 -10.05 10.39 12.04
CA TYR A 68 -9.37 9.26 12.68
C TYR A 68 -8.11 9.71 13.40
N GLN A 69 -7.67 8.94 14.38
CA GLN A 69 -6.40 9.09 15.05
C GLN A 69 -5.53 7.88 14.71
N PRO A 70 -4.38 8.07 14.04
CA PRO A 70 -3.52 6.95 13.71
C PRO A 70 -2.81 6.41 14.95
N CYS A 71 -2.66 5.09 15.01
CA CYS A 71 -1.89 4.43 16.05
C CYS A 71 -0.39 4.73 15.89
N PRO A 72 0.37 4.78 17.00
CA PRO A 72 1.83 4.93 16.96
C PRO A 72 2.51 3.83 16.15
N VAL A 73 3.71 4.14 15.64
CA VAL A 73 4.51 3.21 14.82
C VAL A 73 4.86 1.92 15.59
N ASP A 74 5.00 2.00 16.91
CA ASP A 74 5.46 0.91 17.78
C ASP A 74 4.37 -0.15 18.09
N ASN A 75 3.13 0.05 17.66
CA ASN A 75 2.04 -0.93 17.78
C ASN A 75 2.14 -2.02 16.67
N ILE A 76 3.27 -2.70 16.62
CA ILE A 76 3.50 -3.85 15.75
C ILE A 76 3.85 -5.05 16.64
N ASP A 77 2.94 -6.00 16.74
CA ASP A 77 3.18 -7.25 17.44
C ASP A 77 3.81 -8.28 16.49
N GLU A 78 4.92 -8.87 16.91
CA GLU A 78 5.56 -9.96 16.17
C GLU A 78 5.09 -11.30 16.71
N PHE A 79 4.50 -12.12 15.85
CA PHE A 79 4.13 -13.49 16.17
C PHE A 79 5.25 -14.43 15.77
N GLY A 80 6.08 -14.78 16.76
CA GLY A 80 7.05 -15.86 16.66
C GLY A 80 6.38 -17.20 16.90
N VAL A 81 6.64 -18.17 16.05
CA VAL A 81 6.19 -19.54 16.25
C VAL A 81 7.40 -20.38 16.64
N GLY A 82 7.60 -20.51 17.95
CA GLY A 82 8.59 -21.38 18.55
C GLY A 82 8.06 -21.89 19.89
N GLU A 83 8.46 -23.10 20.32
CA GLU A 83 8.32 -23.49 21.73
C GLU A 83 9.21 -22.54 22.55
N ALA A 84 8.73 -22.19 23.74
CA ALA A 84 9.26 -21.12 24.62
C ALA A 84 10.77 -21.25 25.00
N ASP A 85 11.47 -22.28 24.56
CA ASP A 85 12.82 -22.63 24.99
C ASP A 85 13.91 -22.57 23.89
N THR A 86 13.59 -22.17 22.67
CA THR A 86 14.64 -22.06 21.61
C THR A 86 14.84 -20.62 21.18
N SER A 87 16.09 -20.15 21.25
CA SER A 87 16.57 -18.81 20.91
C SER A 87 16.43 -18.41 19.42
N ASP A 88 15.67 -19.16 18.64
CA ASP A 88 15.55 -19.02 17.18
C ASP A 88 14.08 -18.77 16.75
N ASN A 89 13.41 -17.83 17.42
CA ASN A 89 12.05 -17.40 17.07
C ASN A 89 12.04 -16.72 15.68
N ALA A 90 11.68 -17.45 14.63
CA ALA A 90 11.38 -16.84 13.35
C ALA A 90 9.99 -16.19 13.41
N VAL A 91 9.93 -14.90 13.14
CA VAL A 91 8.67 -14.16 13.01
C VAL A 91 7.90 -14.71 11.80
N ALA A 92 6.77 -15.34 12.04
CA ALA A 92 5.93 -15.91 10.99
C ALA A 92 4.91 -14.91 10.45
N ALA A 93 4.45 -14.02 11.31
CA ALA A 93 3.54 -12.93 10.96
C ALA A 93 3.80 -11.69 11.82
N THR A 94 3.43 -10.54 11.29
CA THR A 94 3.36 -9.29 12.03
C THR A 94 1.93 -8.79 12.07
N LEU A 95 1.50 -8.27 13.21
CA LEU A 95 0.19 -7.65 13.39
C LEU A 95 0.39 -6.14 13.55
N CYS A 96 -0.26 -5.37 12.70
CA CYS A 96 -0.26 -3.91 12.75
C CYS A 96 -1.68 -3.39 12.95
N GLU A 97 -1.88 -2.56 13.95
CA GLU A 97 -3.15 -1.86 14.15
C GLU A 97 -3.31 -0.73 13.13
N LEU A 98 -4.54 -0.58 12.61
CA LEU A 98 -4.88 0.41 11.58
C LEU A 98 -5.97 1.36 12.09
N PRO A 99 -5.92 2.65 11.73
CA PRO A 99 -4.88 3.32 10.93
C PRO A 99 -3.55 3.48 11.69
N ASN A 100 -2.41 3.40 10.97
CA ASN A 100 -1.07 3.48 11.57
C ASN A 100 -0.24 4.59 10.93
N HIS A 101 0.52 5.35 11.73
CA HIS A 101 1.40 6.44 11.25
C HIS A 101 2.47 5.96 10.24
N SER A 102 2.95 4.73 10.35
CA SER A 102 3.95 4.18 9.42
C SER A 102 3.45 4.07 7.98
N LEU A 103 2.13 4.07 7.79
CA LEU A 103 1.48 3.94 6.49
C LEU A 103 0.96 5.28 5.94
N ASP A 104 1.18 6.40 6.66
CA ASP A 104 0.74 7.71 6.22
C ASP A 104 1.42 8.12 4.91
N GLY A 105 0.64 8.65 3.98
CA GLY A 105 1.12 9.10 2.67
C GLY A 105 1.50 8.00 1.70
N VAL A 106 1.55 6.71 2.11
CA VAL A 106 1.91 5.60 1.21
C VAL A 106 0.94 5.51 0.03
N TRP A 107 -0.38 5.63 0.27
CA TRP A 107 -1.40 5.62 -0.78
C TRP A 107 -1.14 6.68 -1.86
N ASN A 108 -0.80 7.90 -1.45
CA ASN A 108 -0.57 9.03 -2.37
C ASN A 108 0.77 8.91 -3.10
N SER A 109 1.75 8.25 -2.48
CA SER A 109 3.07 8.03 -3.08
C SER A 109 3.07 6.98 -4.20
N LEU A 110 2.00 6.19 -4.32
CA LEU A 110 1.82 5.17 -5.34
C LEU A 110 1.02 5.77 -6.51
N VAL A 111 1.67 5.97 -7.63
CA VAL A 111 1.07 6.50 -8.86
C VAL A 111 1.01 5.40 -9.91
N TYR A 112 -0.18 5.17 -10.45
CA TYR A 112 -0.44 4.21 -11.53
C TYR A 112 -1.10 4.91 -12.69
N GLU A 113 -0.79 4.52 -13.92
CA GLU A 113 -1.41 5.07 -15.13
C GLU A 113 -2.86 4.59 -15.29
N ASP A 114 -3.14 3.38 -14.80
CA ASP A 114 -4.47 2.76 -14.82
C ASP A 114 -5.24 3.03 -13.52
N ASP A 115 -6.57 2.88 -13.58
CA ASP A 115 -7.49 2.99 -12.43
C ASP A 115 -7.38 1.82 -11.43
N VAL A 116 -6.16 1.31 -11.21
CA VAL A 116 -5.91 0.14 -10.35
C VAL A 116 -6.45 0.36 -8.94
N LYS A 117 -6.14 1.51 -8.34
CA LYS A 117 -6.58 1.85 -6.98
C LYS A 117 -8.11 1.84 -6.88
N TRP A 118 -8.78 2.45 -7.85
CA TRP A 118 -10.23 2.52 -7.93
C TRP A 118 -10.88 1.15 -8.14
N ARG A 119 -10.32 0.35 -9.01
CA ARG A 119 -10.81 -1.01 -9.29
C ARG A 119 -10.79 -1.87 -8.04
N LEU A 120 -9.71 -1.80 -7.27
CA LEU A 120 -9.56 -2.53 -6.02
C LEU A 120 -10.55 -2.04 -4.96
N LEU A 121 -10.68 -0.73 -4.77
CA LEU A 121 -11.64 -0.15 -3.83
C LEU A 121 -13.08 -0.53 -4.18
N ARG A 122 -13.50 -0.33 -5.43
CA ARG A 122 -14.86 -0.66 -5.90
C ARG A 122 -15.20 -2.12 -5.70
N TYR A 123 -14.25 -3.02 -6.01
CA TYR A 123 -14.45 -4.44 -5.77
C TYR A 123 -14.72 -4.72 -4.29
N ILE A 124 -13.90 -4.20 -3.39
CA ILE A 124 -14.04 -4.46 -1.96
C ILE A 124 -15.37 -3.89 -1.44
N TYR A 125 -15.73 -2.67 -1.83
CA TYR A 125 -17.05 -2.11 -1.50
C TYR A 125 -18.20 -2.97 -2.01
N SER A 126 -18.11 -3.50 -3.23
CA SER A 126 -19.13 -4.41 -3.77
C SER A 126 -19.26 -5.68 -2.94
N THR A 127 -18.16 -6.28 -2.50
CA THR A 127 -18.20 -7.49 -1.66
C THR A 127 -18.80 -7.22 -0.28
N ILE A 128 -18.55 -6.03 0.28
CA ILE A 128 -19.16 -5.58 1.54
C ILE A 128 -20.67 -5.37 1.34
N LEU A 129 -21.06 -4.64 0.31
CA LEU A 129 -22.48 -4.39 -0.03
C LEU A 129 -23.26 -5.69 -0.23
N PHE A 130 -22.71 -6.65 -0.96
CA PHE A 130 -23.36 -7.95 -1.19
C PHE A 130 -23.50 -8.75 0.10
N SER A 131 -22.50 -8.66 0.95
CA SER A 131 -22.55 -9.29 2.28
C SER A 131 -23.61 -8.65 3.19
N ASP A 132 -23.78 -7.33 3.11
CA ASP A 132 -24.78 -6.59 3.90
C ASP A 132 -26.19 -6.84 3.42
N ALA A 133 -26.36 -6.98 2.11
CA ALA A 133 -27.62 -7.33 1.50
C ALA A 133 -28.01 -8.81 1.71
N ASP A 134 -27.19 -9.57 2.44
CA ASP A 134 -27.36 -11.01 2.70
C ASP A 134 -27.60 -11.81 1.42
N VAL A 135 -26.84 -11.47 0.36
CA VAL A 135 -26.92 -12.16 -0.94
C VAL A 135 -26.55 -13.63 -0.77
N ASP A 136 -27.37 -14.52 -1.33
CA ASP A 136 -27.14 -15.96 -1.26
C ASP A 136 -25.79 -16.33 -1.90
N PHE A 137 -24.83 -16.71 -1.05
CA PHE A 137 -23.47 -17.08 -1.44
C PHE A 137 -23.41 -18.32 -2.35
N HIS A 138 -24.45 -19.17 -2.32
CA HIS A 138 -24.51 -20.35 -3.19
C HIS A 138 -24.90 -20.01 -4.62
N LEU A 139 -25.56 -18.87 -4.81
CA LEU A 139 -25.95 -18.37 -6.13
C LEU A 139 -24.96 -17.39 -6.71
N ILE A 140 -24.42 -16.50 -5.86
CA ILE A 140 -23.41 -15.52 -6.23
C ILE A 140 -22.23 -15.65 -5.25
N ALA A 141 -21.15 -16.25 -5.71
CA ALA A 141 -19.98 -16.51 -4.87
C ALA A 141 -18.92 -15.42 -5.05
N TRP A 142 -18.27 -15.08 -3.94
CA TRP A 142 -17.05 -14.25 -3.90
C TRP A 142 -16.12 -14.77 -2.81
N ASN A 143 -14.81 -14.66 -2.99
CA ASN A 143 -13.83 -15.20 -2.04
C ASN A 143 -13.15 -14.13 -1.18
N ARG A 144 -13.28 -12.85 -1.55
CA ARG A 144 -12.55 -11.72 -0.93
C ARG A 144 -11.03 -11.91 -0.95
N VAL A 145 -10.53 -12.49 -2.02
CA VAL A 145 -9.11 -12.69 -2.26
C VAL A 145 -8.68 -11.82 -3.43
N VAL A 146 -7.71 -10.95 -3.18
CA VAL A 146 -7.08 -10.08 -4.17
C VAL A 146 -5.65 -10.53 -4.39
N LEU A 147 -5.28 -10.80 -5.63
CA LEU A 147 -3.91 -11.12 -6.03
C LEU A 147 -3.30 -9.96 -6.83
N LEU A 148 -2.22 -9.39 -6.32
CA LEU A 148 -1.38 -8.44 -7.04
C LEU A 148 -0.13 -9.17 -7.56
N HIS A 149 0.08 -9.16 -8.88
CA HIS A 149 1.23 -9.83 -9.46
C HIS A 149 2.00 -8.92 -10.42
N GLY A 150 3.28 -9.21 -10.67
CA GLY A 150 4.14 -8.43 -11.56
C GLY A 150 5.58 -8.34 -11.08
N PRO A 151 6.47 -7.63 -11.78
CA PRO A 151 7.89 -7.57 -11.48
C PRO A 151 8.19 -7.10 -10.04
N PRO A 152 9.35 -7.47 -9.48
CA PRO A 152 9.75 -7.01 -8.15
C PRO A 152 9.98 -5.49 -8.13
N GLY A 153 9.69 -4.86 -6.98
CA GLY A 153 9.92 -3.43 -6.77
C GLY A 153 8.90 -2.49 -7.42
N THR A 154 7.76 -3.00 -7.90
CA THR A 154 6.68 -2.19 -8.51
C THR A 154 5.65 -1.67 -7.49
N GLY A 155 5.82 -1.97 -6.21
CA GLY A 155 4.97 -1.42 -5.14
C GLY A 155 3.78 -2.30 -4.74
N LYS A 156 3.71 -3.57 -5.13
CA LYS A 156 2.59 -4.49 -4.81
C LYS A 156 2.29 -4.56 -3.31
N THR A 157 3.28 -4.92 -2.50
CA THR A 157 3.15 -5.00 -1.03
C THR A 157 2.79 -3.64 -0.43
N SER A 158 3.39 -2.56 -0.93
CA SER A 158 3.06 -1.19 -0.49
C SER A 158 1.62 -0.82 -0.83
N LEU A 159 1.10 -1.26 -1.99
CA LEU A 159 -0.29 -1.04 -2.38
C LEU A 159 -1.26 -1.80 -1.47
N CYS A 160 -0.95 -3.05 -1.12
CA CYS A 160 -1.76 -3.81 -0.16
C CYS A 160 -1.83 -3.12 1.20
N ARG A 161 -0.70 -2.67 1.74
CA ARG A 161 -0.64 -1.93 3.02
C ARG A 161 -1.43 -0.63 2.96
N ALA A 162 -1.23 0.16 1.91
CA ALA A 162 -1.93 1.41 1.70
C ALA A 162 -3.45 1.21 1.54
N LEU A 163 -3.85 0.14 0.86
CA LEU A 163 -5.26 -0.21 0.69
C LEU A 163 -5.89 -0.65 2.02
N ALA A 164 -5.18 -1.43 2.83
CA ALA A 164 -5.64 -1.82 4.17
C ALA A 164 -5.88 -0.58 5.06
N GLN A 165 -4.92 0.37 5.08
CA GLN A 165 -5.05 1.65 5.77
C GLN A 165 -6.25 2.44 5.27
N LYS A 166 -6.38 2.59 3.97
CA LYS A 166 -7.47 3.34 3.33
C LYS A 166 -8.84 2.76 3.66
N LEU A 167 -8.96 1.44 3.63
CA LEU A 167 -10.20 0.74 3.98
C LEU A 167 -10.54 0.89 5.46
N SER A 168 -9.57 0.76 6.35
CA SER A 168 -9.78 0.95 7.78
C SER A 168 -10.32 2.36 8.10
N ILE A 169 -9.78 3.39 7.43
CA ILE A 169 -10.27 4.77 7.59
C ILE A 169 -11.69 4.92 7.04
N ARG A 170 -11.97 4.44 5.84
CA ARG A 170 -13.27 4.63 5.19
C ARG A 170 -14.41 3.78 5.76
N LEU A 171 -14.07 2.66 6.38
CA LEU A 171 -15.04 1.74 6.98
C LEU A 171 -15.21 1.94 8.49
N HIS A 172 -14.69 3.03 9.06
CA HIS A 172 -14.70 3.27 10.51
C HIS A 172 -16.10 3.37 11.12
N GLU A 173 -17.11 3.81 10.36
CA GLU A 173 -18.51 3.81 10.80
C GLU A 173 -19.05 2.39 11.03
N ARG A 174 -18.51 1.43 10.30
CA ARG A 174 -18.92 0.03 10.36
C ARG A 174 -18.04 -0.80 11.30
N TYR A 175 -16.72 -0.56 11.25
CA TYR A 175 -15.72 -1.27 12.02
C TYR A 175 -14.95 -0.30 12.91
N THR A 176 -15.00 -0.52 14.20
CA THR A 176 -14.39 0.39 15.20
C THR A 176 -12.88 0.38 15.17
N HIS A 177 -12.28 -0.70 14.68
CA HIS A 177 -10.83 -0.84 14.56
C HIS A 177 -10.46 -1.71 13.35
N GLY A 178 -9.26 -1.51 12.84
CA GLY A 178 -8.68 -2.29 11.75
C GLY A 178 -7.39 -2.99 12.18
N LYS A 179 -7.13 -4.16 11.60
CA LYS A 179 -5.89 -4.91 11.83
C LYS A 179 -5.34 -5.43 10.51
N LEU A 180 -4.03 -5.27 10.33
CA LEU A 180 -3.29 -5.84 9.21
C LEU A 180 -2.39 -6.95 9.74
N VAL A 181 -2.66 -8.18 9.29
CA VAL A 181 -1.83 -9.36 9.57
C VAL A 181 -0.97 -9.62 8.34
N GLU A 182 0.33 -9.40 8.45
CA GLU A 182 1.27 -9.66 7.36
C GLU A 182 1.97 -10.99 7.55
N ILE A 183 1.79 -11.88 6.61
CA ILE A 183 2.36 -13.24 6.60
C ILE A 183 3.47 -13.28 5.56
N ASN A 184 4.68 -13.59 6.00
CA ASN A 184 5.80 -13.83 5.10
C ASN A 184 5.83 -15.31 4.69
N SER A 185 5.42 -15.60 3.46
CA SER A 185 5.37 -16.96 2.96
C SER A 185 6.74 -17.65 2.95
N HIS A 186 7.83 -16.91 2.68
CA HIS A 186 9.18 -17.46 2.71
C HIS A 186 9.58 -17.99 4.10
N SER A 187 9.24 -17.27 5.15
CA SER A 187 9.50 -17.68 6.55
C SER A 187 8.71 -18.95 6.92
N LEU A 188 7.50 -19.12 6.38
CA LEU A 188 6.69 -20.32 6.60
C LEU A 188 7.30 -21.59 5.98
N PHE A 189 8.08 -21.47 4.89
CA PHE A 189 8.56 -22.62 4.11
C PHE A 189 10.02 -22.94 4.33
N SER A 190 10.88 -21.96 4.73
CA SER A 190 12.34 -22.13 4.73
C SER A 190 12.91 -22.84 5.94
N LYS A 191 12.26 -22.77 7.10
CA LYS A 191 12.83 -23.24 8.38
C LYS A 191 12.23 -24.54 8.95
N TRP A 192 11.01 -24.97 8.52
CA TRP A 192 10.28 -26.01 9.25
C TRP A 192 9.58 -27.03 8.32
N PHE A 193 10.35 -27.75 7.52
CA PHE A 193 9.83 -28.74 6.56
C PHE A 193 8.86 -29.79 7.17
N SER A 194 9.07 -30.21 8.42
CA SER A 194 8.24 -31.24 9.04
C SER A 194 7.03 -30.70 9.84
N GLU A 195 6.99 -29.42 10.19
CA GLU A 195 5.94 -28.81 11.03
C GLU A 195 5.16 -27.67 10.37
N SER A 196 5.50 -27.30 9.15
CA SER A 196 4.95 -26.14 8.45
C SER A 196 3.42 -26.15 8.30
N GLY A 197 2.81 -27.32 8.15
CA GLY A 197 1.35 -27.45 8.14
C GLY A 197 0.68 -27.06 9.46
N LYS A 198 1.27 -27.46 10.61
CA LYS A 198 0.78 -27.08 11.93
C LYS A 198 0.97 -25.58 12.20
N LEU A 199 2.04 -25.03 11.66
CA LEU A 199 2.35 -23.61 11.74
C LEU A 199 1.28 -22.77 11.03
N VAL A 200 0.92 -23.13 9.80
CA VAL A 200 -0.17 -22.49 9.06
C VAL A 200 -1.47 -22.54 9.86
N HIS A 201 -1.84 -23.71 10.40
CA HIS A 201 -3.05 -23.83 11.22
C HIS A 201 -3.02 -22.91 12.45
N ARG A 202 -1.93 -22.89 13.22
CA ARG A 202 -1.81 -22.01 14.40
C ARG A 202 -1.93 -20.52 14.04
N LEU A 203 -1.32 -20.12 12.92
CA LEU A 203 -1.37 -18.76 12.43
C LEU A 203 -2.79 -18.37 12.00
N PHE A 204 -3.47 -19.24 11.29
CA PHE A 204 -4.85 -19.01 10.87
C PHE A 204 -5.86 -19.18 12.01
N ASP A 205 -5.56 -19.98 13.05
CA ASP A 205 -6.34 -19.99 14.28
C ASP A 205 -6.29 -18.62 14.98
N MET A 206 -5.12 -17.97 15.01
CA MET A 206 -4.99 -16.59 15.50
C MET A 206 -5.79 -15.60 14.62
N VAL A 207 -5.65 -15.68 13.28
CA VAL A 207 -6.45 -14.84 12.37
C VAL A 207 -7.94 -15.07 12.60
N SER A 208 -8.37 -16.31 12.79
CA SER A 208 -9.75 -16.65 13.06
C SER A 208 -10.27 -16.03 14.36
N GLN A 209 -9.45 -16.02 15.42
CA GLN A 209 -9.79 -15.33 16.68
C GLN A 209 -9.94 -13.82 16.49
N LEU A 210 -9.06 -13.19 15.67
CA LEU A 210 -9.19 -11.77 15.36
C LEU A 210 -10.47 -11.47 14.57
N VAL A 211 -10.88 -12.36 13.68
CA VAL A 211 -12.07 -12.20 12.84
C VAL A 211 -13.37 -12.55 13.58
N GLU A 212 -13.31 -13.25 14.73
CA GLU A 212 -14.48 -13.49 15.60
C GLU A 212 -15.05 -12.19 16.16
N ASP A 213 -14.21 -11.17 16.34
CA ASP A 213 -14.67 -9.84 16.66
C ASP A 213 -15.24 -9.14 15.40
N GLU A 214 -16.55 -9.21 15.26
CA GLU A 214 -17.26 -8.63 14.10
C GLU A 214 -17.20 -7.09 14.05
N THR A 215 -16.78 -6.44 15.13
CA THR A 215 -16.58 -4.98 15.18
C THR A 215 -15.23 -4.56 14.61
N GLY A 216 -14.30 -5.50 14.41
CA GLY A 216 -12.99 -5.28 13.81
C GLY A 216 -12.93 -5.67 12.34
N PHE A 217 -12.19 -4.92 11.53
CA PHE A 217 -11.87 -5.26 10.13
C PHE A 217 -10.46 -5.84 10.05
N VAL A 218 -10.35 -7.07 9.54
CA VAL A 218 -9.06 -7.79 9.47
C VAL A 218 -8.63 -7.94 8.03
N VAL A 219 -7.45 -7.43 7.72
CA VAL A 219 -6.79 -7.60 6.42
C VAL A 219 -5.63 -8.58 6.60
N VAL A 220 -5.65 -9.68 5.85
CA VAL A 220 -4.56 -10.66 5.83
C VAL A 220 -3.75 -10.45 4.55
N LEU A 221 -2.49 -10.06 4.70
CA LEU A 221 -1.55 -9.91 3.59
C LEU A 221 -0.58 -11.09 3.56
N ILE A 222 -0.60 -11.86 2.47
CA ILE A 222 0.35 -12.96 2.23
C ILE A 222 1.30 -12.49 1.14
N ASP A 223 2.53 -12.18 1.54
CA ASP A 223 3.55 -11.66 0.62
C ASP A 223 4.36 -12.81 -0.02
N GLU A 224 4.70 -12.65 -1.32
CA GLU A 224 5.52 -13.57 -2.11
C GLU A 224 4.96 -15.00 -2.21
N ILE A 225 3.68 -15.13 -2.59
CA ILE A 225 2.98 -16.42 -2.66
C ILE A 225 3.60 -17.43 -3.63
N GLU A 226 4.47 -17.00 -4.54
CA GLU A 226 5.25 -17.88 -5.42
C GLU A 226 6.14 -18.89 -4.67
N SER A 227 6.47 -18.64 -3.42
CA SER A 227 7.18 -19.58 -2.56
C SER A 227 6.42 -20.90 -2.40
N LEU A 228 5.07 -20.84 -2.42
CA LEU A 228 4.17 -21.99 -2.39
C LEU A 228 4.26 -22.84 -3.67
N SER A 229 4.39 -22.19 -4.80
CA SER A 229 4.39 -22.87 -6.11
C SER A 229 5.72 -23.57 -6.40
N LYS A 230 6.83 -22.97 -5.96
CA LYS A 230 8.17 -23.59 -6.02
C LYS A 230 8.19 -24.91 -5.22
N ALA A 231 7.52 -24.94 -4.09
CA ALA A 231 7.39 -26.12 -3.28
C ALA A 231 6.67 -27.28 -4.01
N ARG A 232 5.66 -27.00 -4.85
CA ARG A 232 4.98 -28.01 -5.67
C ARG A 232 5.81 -28.50 -6.87
N SER A 233 6.55 -27.61 -7.54
CA SER A 233 7.35 -27.99 -8.72
C SER A 233 8.57 -28.86 -8.37
N SER A 234 9.15 -28.70 -7.18
CA SER A 234 10.22 -29.58 -6.68
C SER A 234 9.78 -31.01 -6.42
N VAL A 235 8.48 -31.23 -6.23
CA VAL A 235 7.84 -32.56 -6.11
C VAL A 235 7.91 -33.33 -7.41
N ALA A 236 7.74 -32.68 -8.55
CA ALA A 236 7.79 -33.33 -9.87
C ALA A 236 9.21 -33.86 -10.19
N THR A 237 10.23 -33.43 -9.48
CA THR A 237 11.63 -33.87 -9.63
C THR A 237 12.08 -34.92 -8.60
N GLY A 238 11.17 -35.43 -7.73
CA GLY A 238 11.45 -36.58 -6.85
C GLY A 238 12.19 -36.28 -5.55
N ALA A 239 12.36 -35.00 -5.17
CA ALA A 239 12.96 -34.57 -3.92
C ALA A 239 11.88 -34.10 -2.93
N GLU A 240 11.55 -34.94 -1.94
CA GLU A 240 10.68 -34.70 -0.78
C GLU A 240 9.37 -33.96 -1.01
N PRO A 241 8.32 -34.66 -1.41
CA PRO A 241 7.10 -34.05 -1.96
C PRO A 241 5.94 -33.82 -1.00
N SER A 242 5.88 -34.53 0.12
CA SER A 242 4.62 -34.61 0.88
C SER A 242 4.29 -33.39 1.73
N ASP A 243 5.30 -32.74 2.30
CA ASP A 243 5.07 -31.69 3.28
C ASP A 243 4.75 -30.32 2.63
N SER A 244 5.37 -30.00 1.51
CA SER A 244 5.09 -28.78 0.76
C SER A 244 3.64 -28.73 0.23
N ILE A 245 3.14 -29.85 -0.27
CA ILE A 245 1.74 -29.98 -0.72
C ILE A 245 0.78 -29.83 0.46
N ARG A 246 1.11 -30.39 1.63
CA ARG A 246 0.28 -30.27 2.83
C ARG A 246 0.14 -28.82 3.28
N VAL A 247 1.22 -28.04 3.23
CA VAL A 247 1.20 -26.61 3.58
C VAL A 247 0.32 -25.81 2.64
N VAL A 248 0.46 -26.02 1.33
CA VAL A 248 -0.40 -25.36 0.33
C VAL A 248 -1.86 -25.72 0.55
N ASN A 249 -2.17 -27.00 0.76
CA ASN A 249 -3.54 -27.45 1.00
C ASN A 249 -4.09 -26.91 2.33
N ALA A 250 -3.27 -26.84 3.39
CA ALA A 250 -3.66 -26.21 4.65
C ALA A 250 -4.01 -24.73 4.44
N LEU A 251 -3.15 -23.98 3.74
CA LEU A 251 -3.42 -22.58 3.43
C LEU A 251 -4.71 -22.41 2.63
N LEU A 252 -4.90 -23.18 1.57
CA LEU A 252 -6.13 -23.13 0.74
C LEU A 252 -7.39 -23.42 1.57
N THR A 253 -7.29 -24.39 2.51
CA THR A 253 -8.39 -24.71 3.41
C THR A 253 -8.72 -23.56 4.36
N GLU A 254 -7.70 -22.89 4.89
CA GLU A 254 -7.89 -21.72 5.77
C GLU A 254 -8.47 -20.53 5.00
N LEU A 255 -8.02 -20.28 3.78
CA LEU A 255 -8.61 -19.25 2.91
C LEU A 255 -10.10 -19.54 2.64
N ASP A 256 -10.48 -20.81 2.42
CA ASP A 256 -11.88 -21.21 2.21
C ASP A 256 -12.74 -20.97 3.47
N LYS A 257 -12.17 -21.02 4.68
CA LYS A 257 -12.87 -20.66 5.92
C LYS A 257 -13.07 -19.15 6.02
N LEU A 258 -12.05 -18.34 5.68
CA LEU A 258 -12.10 -16.89 5.78
C LEU A 258 -13.10 -16.26 4.80
N LYS A 259 -13.36 -16.85 3.65
CA LYS A 259 -14.31 -16.31 2.65
C LYS A 259 -15.73 -16.09 3.19
N HIS A 260 -16.13 -16.83 4.22
CA HIS A 260 -17.44 -16.71 4.85
C HIS A 260 -17.50 -15.62 5.94
N LYS A 261 -16.36 -15.06 6.29
CA LYS A 261 -16.28 -14.00 7.32
C LYS A 261 -16.50 -12.63 6.70
N ARG A 262 -17.45 -11.86 7.25
CA ARG A 262 -17.89 -10.57 6.69
C ARG A 262 -16.85 -9.46 6.84
N ASN A 263 -16.00 -9.56 7.83
CA ASN A 263 -15.02 -8.57 8.26
C ASN A 263 -13.57 -8.96 7.89
N ALA A 264 -13.37 -9.94 7.01
CA ALA A 264 -12.05 -10.38 6.56
C ALA A 264 -11.82 -10.06 5.08
N LEU A 265 -10.61 -9.62 4.74
CA LEU A 265 -10.10 -9.43 3.38
C LEU A 265 -8.73 -10.09 3.26
N VAL A 266 -8.51 -10.88 2.24
CA VAL A 266 -7.20 -11.48 1.95
C VAL A 266 -6.57 -10.79 0.75
N MET A 267 -5.37 -10.29 0.92
CA MET A 267 -4.55 -9.74 -0.16
C MET A 267 -3.27 -10.54 -0.30
N THR A 268 -2.88 -10.80 -1.52
CA THR A 268 -1.68 -11.58 -1.80
C THR A 268 -0.84 -10.93 -2.87
N THR A 269 0.47 -11.11 -2.78
CA THR A 269 1.39 -10.59 -3.78
C THR A 269 2.22 -11.71 -4.39
N SER A 270 2.60 -11.55 -5.66
CA SER A 270 3.55 -12.43 -6.34
C SER A 270 4.47 -11.65 -7.28
N ASN A 271 5.74 -12.05 -7.31
CA ASN A 271 6.71 -11.52 -8.26
C ASN A 271 6.76 -12.32 -9.57
N LEU A 272 6.13 -13.49 -9.62
CA LEU A 272 6.14 -14.41 -10.76
C LEU A 272 4.71 -14.72 -11.20
N SER A 273 4.33 -14.22 -12.38
CA SER A 273 2.98 -14.41 -12.92
C SER A 273 2.67 -15.86 -13.29
N ASP A 274 3.66 -16.58 -13.82
CA ASP A 274 3.47 -17.89 -14.47
C ASP A 274 3.69 -19.08 -13.52
N SER A 275 4.11 -18.83 -12.28
CA SER A 275 4.42 -19.89 -11.32
C SER A 275 3.43 -19.98 -10.15
N ILE A 276 2.30 -19.29 -10.23
CA ILE A 276 1.29 -19.34 -9.18
C ILE A 276 0.43 -20.60 -9.36
N ASP A 277 0.17 -21.30 -8.25
CA ASP A 277 -0.68 -22.47 -8.23
C ASP A 277 -2.09 -22.18 -8.76
N THR A 278 -2.58 -23.00 -9.68
CA THR A 278 -3.91 -22.83 -10.29
C THR A 278 -5.04 -22.88 -9.26
N ALA A 279 -4.94 -23.74 -8.23
CA ALA A 279 -5.93 -23.82 -7.17
C ALA A 279 -6.00 -22.54 -6.32
N PHE A 280 -4.89 -21.80 -6.23
CA PHE A 280 -4.87 -20.48 -5.62
C PHE A 280 -5.48 -19.43 -6.56
N LEU A 281 -5.13 -19.49 -7.85
CA LEU A 281 -5.69 -18.58 -8.85
C LEU A 281 -7.22 -18.66 -8.90
N ASP A 282 -7.78 -19.85 -8.78
CA ASP A 282 -9.25 -20.05 -8.79
C ASP A 282 -9.96 -19.42 -7.58
N ARG A 283 -9.23 -19.14 -6.51
CA ARG A 283 -9.75 -18.43 -5.33
C ARG A 283 -9.57 -16.91 -5.39
N ALA A 284 -8.72 -16.43 -6.29
CA ALA A 284 -8.51 -14.99 -6.46
C ALA A 284 -9.61 -14.38 -7.32
N ASP A 285 -10.50 -13.59 -6.71
CA ASP A 285 -11.55 -12.88 -7.44
C ASP A 285 -10.99 -11.77 -8.34
N ILE A 286 -9.94 -11.10 -7.85
CA ILE A 286 -9.19 -10.11 -8.64
C ILE A 286 -7.76 -10.57 -8.80
N ARG A 287 -7.32 -10.58 -10.06
CA ARG A 287 -5.92 -10.78 -10.46
C ARG A 287 -5.47 -9.49 -11.14
N GLN A 288 -4.72 -8.67 -10.41
CA GLN A 288 -4.28 -7.37 -10.91
C GLN A 288 -2.78 -7.39 -11.20
N TYR A 289 -2.42 -7.15 -12.45
CA TYR A 289 -1.03 -6.93 -12.82
C TYR A 289 -0.57 -5.54 -12.41
N ILE A 290 0.58 -5.46 -11.76
CA ILE A 290 1.26 -4.22 -11.37
C ILE A 290 2.61 -4.18 -12.08
N GLY A 291 2.65 -3.41 -13.17
CA GLY A 291 3.85 -3.24 -14.00
C GLY A 291 4.86 -2.24 -13.42
N PRO A 292 5.99 -2.05 -14.11
CA PRO A 292 6.90 -0.94 -13.83
C PRO A 292 6.17 0.39 -13.93
N PRO A 293 6.60 1.43 -13.19
CA PRO A 293 5.98 2.74 -13.26
C PRO A 293 6.18 3.37 -14.65
N GLY A 294 5.15 4.02 -15.18
CA GLY A 294 5.23 4.83 -16.37
C GLY A 294 5.88 6.18 -16.12
N THR A 295 6.03 7.01 -17.15
CA THR A 295 6.80 8.27 -17.09
C THR A 295 6.25 9.24 -16.04
N GLU A 296 4.93 9.39 -15.93
CA GLU A 296 4.29 10.25 -14.92
C GLU A 296 4.56 9.74 -13.51
N ALA A 297 4.45 8.43 -13.30
CA ALA A 297 4.75 7.80 -12.03
C ALA A 297 6.22 7.94 -11.64
N ILE A 298 7.15 7.76 -12.60
CA ILE A 298 8.59 7.98 -12.39
C ILE A 298 8.86 9.43 -12.00
N TYR A 299 8.29 10.39 -12.72
CA TYR A 299 8.40 11.81 -12.39
C TYR A 299 7.91 12.09 -10.97
N SER A 300 6.75 11.57 -10.60
CA SER A 300 6.16 11.75 -9.27
C SER A 300 7.03 11.14 -8.16
N ILE A 301 7.63 9.97 -8.39
CA ILE A 301 8.57 9.34 -7.47
C ILE A 301 9.82 10.21 -7.30
N LEU A 302 10.46 10.62 -8.40
CA LEU A 302 11.67 11.44 -8.36
C LEU A 302 11.40 12.83 -7.76
N ARG A 303 10.24 13.44 -8.09
CA ARG A 303 9.79 14.68 -7.49
C ARG A 303 9.64 14.56 -5.97
N SER A 304 9.01 13.48 -5.49
CA SER A 304 8.88 13.25 -4.04
C SER A 304 10.23 13.08 -3.35
N CYS A 305 11.20 12.44 -4.01
CA CYS A 305 12.56 12.34 -3.50
C CYS A 305 13.23 13.73 -3.41
N LEU A 306 13.10 14.58 -4.43
CA LEU A 306 13.68 15.93 -4.41
C LEU A 306 13.00 16.81 -3.34
N ILE A 307 11.70 16.76 -3.19
CA ILE A 307 10.97 17.48 -2.12
C ILE A 307 11.48 17.06 -0.74
N GLU A 308 11.70 15.77 -0.52
CA GLU A 308 12.25 15.26 0.74
C GLU A 308 13.68 15.73 0.97
N LEU A 309 14.52 15.78 -0.07
CA LEU A 309 15.88 16.35 0.01
C LEU A 309 15.86 17.84 0.35
N ILE A 310 14.90 18.61 -0.19
CA ILE A 310 14.69 20.02 0.14
C ILE A 310 14.27 20.14 1.61
N ARG A 311 13.29 19.35 2.07
CA ARG A 311 12.84 19.33 3.47
C ARG A 311 13.96 19.01 4.44
N ALA A 312 14.83 18.08 4.07
CA ALA A 312 15.99 17.67 4.87
C ALA A 312 17.18 18.66 4.79
N GLY A 313 17.10 19.73 4.00
CA GLY A 313 18.17 20.72 3.83
C GLY A 313 19.36 20.23 2.98
N LEU A 314 19.21 19.13 2.25
CA LEU A 314 20.23 18.58 1.34
C LEU A 314 20.09 19.12 -0.09
N ALA A 315 18.94 19.67 -0.44
CA ALA A 315 18.73 20.39 -1.69
C ALA A 315 18.25 21.82 -1.41
N GLN A 316 18.59 22.73 -2.32
CA GLN A 316 18.14 24.11 -2.26
C GLN A 316 16.63 24.20 -2.45
N GLU A 317 16.00 25.15 -1.79
CA GLU A 317 14.55 25.36 -1.87
C GLU A 317 14.13 25.71 -3.29
N GLU A 318 13.26 24.90 -3.87
CA GLU A 318 12.72 25.10 -5.20
C GLU A 318 11.30 24.52 -5.31
N CYS A 319 10.41 25.24 -5.98
CA CYS A 319 9.05 24.78 -6.21
C CYS A 319 9.00 23.90 -7.47
N ILE A 320 8.80 22.60 -7.29
CA ILE A 320 8.73 21.64 -8.39
C ILE A 320 7.25 21.32 -8.66
N PRO A 321 6.67 21.71 -9.81
CA PRO A 321 5.26 21.49 -10.12
C PRO A 321 4.94 19.99 -10.28
N SER A 322 3.65 19.63 -10.23
CA SER A 322 3.18 18.30 -10.61
C SER A 322 3.35 18.05 -12.12
N TYR A 323 3.33 16.79 -12.54
CA TYR A 323 3.55 16.41 -13.93
C TYR A 323 2.61 17.12 -14.91
N GLY A 324 1.32 17.22 -14.60
CA GLY A 324 0.34 17.91 -15.44
C GLY A 324 0.46 19.44 -15.49
N ALA A 325 1.25 20.05 -14.59
CA ALA A 325 1.46 21.49 -14.54
C ALA A 325 2.81 21.94 -15.14
N ILE A 326 3.62 21.03 -15.67
CA ILE A 326 4.95 21.31 -16.23
C ILE A 326 4.84 22.27 -17.42
N ASP A 327 3.96 21.97 -18.39
CA ASP A 327 3.85 22.72 -19.65
C ASP A 327 3.26 24.14 -19.43
N ALA A 328 2.59 24.38 -18.31
CA ALA A 328 2.09 25.69 -17.91
C ALA A 328 3.13 26.50 -17.11
N SER A 329 4.25 25.88 -16.73
CA SER A 329 5.31 26.49 -15.91
C SER A 329 6.59 26.66 -16.74
N ASP A 330 7.27 27.81 -16.60
CA ASP A 330 8.61 28.03 -17.20
C ASP A 330 9.73 27.49 -16.26
N ASN A 331 9.44 26.38 -15.55
CA ASN A 331 10.37 25.80 -14.58
C ASN A 331 11.33 24.82 -15.25
N LYS A 332 12.60 25.25 -15.39
CA LYS A 332 13.67 24.48 -16.02
C LYS A 332 13.94 23.14 -15.29
N VAL A 333 13.86 23.13 -13.96
CA VAL A 333 14.09 21.92 -13.15
C VAL A 333 13.00 20.90 -13.39
N ALA A 334 11.74 21.33 -13.55
CA ALA A 334 10.64 20.43 -13.88
C ALA A 334 10.84 19.75 -15.27
N HIS A 335 11.31 20.50 -16.25
CA HIS A 335 11.63 19.95 -17.57
C HIS A 335 12.81 18.97 -17.53
N GLN A 336 13.86 19.29 -16.76
CA GLN A 336 14.99 18.37 -16.56
C GLN A 336 14.55 17.09 -15.85
N LEU A 337 13.68 17.22 -14.84
CA LEU A 337 13.16 16.06 -14.11
C LEU A 337 12.25 15.19 -15.00
N ARG A 338 11.45 15.78 -15.89
CA ARG A 338 10.66 15.06 -16.89
C ARG A 338 11.56 14.29 -17.84
N HIS A 339 12.62 14.90 -18.33
CA HIS A 339 13.59 14.25 -19.19
C HIS A 339 14.27 13.06 -18.48
N LEU A 340 14.64 13.23 -17.20
CA LEU A 340 15.18 12.14 -16.40
C LEU A 340 14.14 11.03 -16.22
N ALA A 341 12.86 11.37 -16.02
CA ALA A 341 11.79 10.37 -15.88
C ALA A 341 11.59 9.55 -17.17
N GLU A 342 11.65 10.19 -18.33
CA GLU A 342 11.62 9.52 -19.64
C GLU A 342 12.84 8.58 -19.80
N TYR A 343 14.01 9.03 -19.37
CA TYR A 343 15.25 8.26 -19.44
C TYR A 343 15.24 7.03 -18.53
N CYS A 344 14.62 7.13 -17.34
CA CYS A 344 14.49 6.05 -16.37
C CYS A 344 13.35 5.05 -16.69
N HIS A 345 12.79 5.09 -17.89
CA HIS A 345 11.73 4.15 -18.28
C HIS A 345 12.15 2.68 -18.08
N GLY A 346 11.26 1.86 -17.51
CA GLY A 346 11.53 0.46 -17.16
C GLY A 346 12.18 0.25 -15.81
N ALA A 347 12.61 1.31 -15.12
CA ALA A 347 13.13 1.20 -13.76
C ALA A 347 12.04 0.85 -12.75
N SER A 348 12.39 0.04 -11.73
CA SER A 348 11.47 -0.24 -10.63
C SER A 348 11.35 0.97 -9.67
N GLY A 349 10.20 1.12 -9.03
CA GLY A 349 10.03 2.16 -8.00
C GLY A 349 11.06 2.07 -6.86
N ARG A 350 11.52 0.85 -6.53
CA ARG A 350 12.58 0.62 -5.55
C ARG A 350 13.91 1.18 -6.02
N SER A 351 14.31 0.95 -7.27
CA SER A 351 15.57 1.49 -7.84
C SER A 351 15.53 3.01 -7.92
N LEU A 352 14.41 3.60 -8.34
CA LEU A 352 14.25 5.06 -8.40
C LEU A 352 14.40 5.73 -7.03
N ARG A 353 13.82 5.15 -5.97
CA ARG A 353 13.95 5.69 -4.60
C ARG A 353 15.36 5.56 -4.01
N ARG A 354 16.16 4.63 -4.51
CA ARG A 354 17.59 4.47 -4.11
C ARG A 354 18.51 5.41 -4.88
N LEU A 355 18.07 5.91 -6.02
CA LEU A 355 18.87 6.71 -6.94
C LEU A 355 19.49 7.96 -6.29
N PRO A 356 18.80 8.76 -5.46
CA PRO A 356 19.40 9.93 -4.81
C PRO A 356 20.60 9.59 -3.91
N VAL A 357 20.49 8.54 -3.09
CA VAL A 357 21.59 8.14 -2.20
C VAL A 357 22.83 7.70 -3.01
N LEU A 358 22.61 6.93 -4.07
CA LEU A 358 23.70 6.48 -4.94
C LEU A 358 24.32 7.67 -5.71
N ALA A 359 23.49 8.60 -6.19
CA ALA A 359 23.95 9.81 -6.87
C ALA A 359 24.81 10.71 -5.97
N HIS A 360 24.40 10.90 -4.72
CA HIS A 360 25.18 11.63 -3.75
C HIS A 360 26.53 10.96 -3.50
N ALA A 361 26.52 9.66 -3.23
CA ALA A 361 27.73 8.90 -2.95
C ALA A 361 28.74 8.87 -4.12
N GLN A 362 28.26 8.92 -5.36
CA GLN A 362 29.12 8.83 -6.55
C GLN A 362 29.57 10.19 -7.11
N TYR A 363 28.79 11.27 -6.94
CA TYR A 363 29.04 12.50 -7.68
C TYR A 363 28.99 13.78 -6.86
N LEU A 364 28.30 13.83 -5.73
CA LEU A 364 28.14 15.08 -4.98
C LEU A 364 29.13 15.21 -3.81
N HIS A 365 29.51 14.13 -3.16
CA HIS A 365 30.60 13.92 -2.17
C HIS A 365 30.77 14.95 -1.03
N ALA A 366 30.16 16.14 -1.10
CA ALA A 366 30.36 17.19 -0.12
C ALA A 366 29.16 17.36 0.82
N PRO A 367 29.38 17.73 2.09
CA PRO A 367 28.30 18.17 2.94
C PRO A 367 27.78 19.55 2.48
N GLY A 368 26.48 19.66 2.21
CA GLY A 368 25.86 20.93 1.84
C GLY A 368 24.59 20.75 1.02
N ALA A 369 23.86 21.84 0.81
CA ALA A 369 22.66 21.86 -0.01
C ALA A 369 23.04 22.12 -1.48
N PHE A 370 22.87 21.11 -2.33
CA PHE A 370 23.07 21.23 -3.78
C PHE A 370 21.80 21.78 -4.45
N SER A 371 21.93 22.38 -5.62
CA SER A 371 20.76 22.75 -6.43
C SER A 371 20.00 21.52 -6.92
N CYS A 372 18.69 21.65 -7.16
CA CYS A 372 17.90 20.56 -7.74
C CYS A 372 18.43 20.11 -9.10
N ALA A 373 18.99 21.02 -9.89
CA ALA A 373 19.61 20.68 -11.18
C ALA A 373 20.87 19.79 -11.02
N GLU A 374 21.71 20.06 -10.03
CA GLU A 374 22.87 19.20 -9.72
C GLU A 374 22.43 17.82 -9.27
N TRP A 375 21.40 17.71 -8.43
CA TRP A 375 20.81 16.43 -8.02
C TRP A 375 20.30 15.64 -9.21
N ILE A 376 19.54 16.27 -10.13
CA ILE A 376 19.02 15.63 -11.33
C ILE A 376 20.17 15.15 -12.23
N GLY A 377 21.19 15.98 -12.46
CA GLY A 377 22.34 15.59 -13.26
C GLY A 377 23.17 14.45 -12.64
N ALA A 378 23.28 14.41 -11.30
CA ALA A 378 23.94 13.32 -10.61
C ALA A 378 23.14 12.02 -10.70
N MET A 379 21.81 12.09 -10.50
CA MET A 379 20.92 10.93 -10.64
C MET A 379 20.94 10.36 -12.07
N GLN A 380 20.97 11.21 -13.09
CA GLN A 380 21.04 10.75 -14.48
C GLN A 380 22.32 9.96 -14.73
N ARG A 381 23.49 10.50 -14.35
CA ARG A 381 24.79 9.81 -14.50
C ARG A 381 24.85 8.48 -13.73
N THR A 382 24.25 8.45 -12.52
CA THR A 382 24.17 7.22 -11.74
C THR A 382 23.35 6.15 -12.43
N PHE A 383 22.22 6.53 -13.02
CA PHE A 383 21.35 5.61 -13.73
C PHE A 383 22.01 5.06 -14.99
N GLU A 384 22.71 5.91 -15.75
CA GLU A 384 23.50 5.51 -16.93
C GLU A 384 24.53 4.44 -16.58
N ASN A 385 25.30 4.65 -15.51
CA ASN A 385 26.31 3.68 -15.07
C ASN A 385 25.74 2.37 -14.53
N THR A 386 24.55 2.42 -13.91
CA THR A 386 23.89 1.21 -13.35
C THR A 386 23.20 0.38 -14.44
N SER A 387 22.75 0.99 -15.53
CA SER A 387 22.10 0.30 -16.65
C SER A 387 23.10 -0.36 -17.61
N LEU A 388 24.39 -0.01 -17.53
CA LEU A 388 25.49 -0.57 -18.34
C LEU A 388 26.21 -1.73 -17.64
N SER A 389 25.94 -1.98 -16.35
CA SER A 389 26.47 -3.09 -15.54
C SER A 389 25.45 -4.21 -15.36
#